data_2cfe90a6e0b628875ee8fcb82898e0ce
#
_entry.id   2cfe90a6e0b628875ee8fcb82898e0ce
#
_cell.length_a   1.000
_cell.length_b   1.000
_cell.length_c   1.000
_cell.angle_alpha   90.00
_cell.angle_beta   90.00
_cell.angle_gamma   90.00
#
_symmetry.space_group_name_H-M   'P 1'
#
loop_
_entity.id
_entity.type
_entity.pdbx_description
1 polymer ?
#
loop_
_entity_poly.entity_id
_entity_poly.type
_entity_poly.pdbx_seq_one_letter_code
_entity_poly.pdbx_strand_id
1 'polypeptide(L)'
;RKIFYKGKEIEEMDLQSILSIHPEVVIVDELAHTNVEGSKNEKRWQDVMDILDAGISVITAVNIQHIEGLNEMVQDVVGIEVKERIPDIVLEQADEVVNIDLTADELLARLKAGKIYKPDKIQTALNNFFKAEHILQLRELALKEVALRVEKKVENTIPENLGVRHERFMACISSNEKTPRKIIRKVARLATRYNSKFFVLLSLIHISEPTRQ
;
A
#
# COMPACT_ATOMS: atom_id res chain seq x y z
N ARG A 1 -7.13 -2.66 -26.22
CA ARG A 1 -7.58 -3.64 -27.24
C ARG A 1 -8.85 -4.35 -26.78
N LYS A 2 -9.66 -4.79 -27.75
CA LYS A 2 -10.86 -5.60 -27.48
C LYS A 2 -10.50 -7.08 -27.53
N ILE A 3 -10.87 -7.82 -26.47
CA ILE A 3 -10.62 -9.26 -26.34
C ILE A 3 -11.98 -9.96 -26.15
N PHE A 4 -12.21 -11.06 -26.87
CA PHE A 4 -13.39 -11.88 -26.68
C PHE A 4 -13.08 -12.99 -25.66
N TYR A 5 -13.64 -12.89 -24.44
CA TYR A 5 -13.39 -13.83 -23.36
C TYR A 5 -14.70 -14.33 -22.75
N LYS A 6 -14.86 -15.66 -22.68
CA LYS A 6 -16.06 -16.33 -22.14
C LYS A 6 -17.39 -15.78 -22.67
N GLY A 7 -17.45 -15.51 -24.00
CA GLY A 7 -18.66 -15.02 -24.65
C GLY A 7 -18.96 -13.52 -24.48
N LYS A 8 -18.02 -12.74 -23.91
CA LYS A 8 -18.15 -11.29 -23.77
C LYS A 8 -16.95 -10.58 -24.36
N GLU A 9 -17.21 -9.44 -25.01
CA GLU A 9 -16.17 -8.51 -25.42
C GLU A 9 -15.71 -7.71 -24.22
N ILE A 10 -14.42 -7.74 -23.90
CA ILE A 10 -13.78 -7.05 -22.79
C ILE A 10 -12.71 -6.13 -23.36
N GLU A 11 -12.60 -4.93 -22.80
CA GLU A 11 -11.57 -3.97 -23.18
C GLU A 11 -10.39 -4.09 -22.21
N GLU A 12 -9.20 -4.29 -22.75
CA GLU A 12 -7.94 -4.37 -22.03
C GLU A 12 -6.92 -3.40 -22.62
N MET A 13 -5.96 -2.99 -21.79
CA MET A 13 -4.83 -2.17 -22.21
C MET A 13 -4.04 -2.89 -23.32
N ASP A 14 -3.64 -2.18 -24.35
CA ASP A 14 -2.81 -2.71 -25.42
C ASP A 14 -1.33 -2.38 -25.20
N LEU A 15 -0.70 -3.17 -24.33
CA LEU A 15 0.72 -2.99 -23.96
C LEU A 15 1.63 -2.97 -25.20
N GLN A 16 1.39 -3.85 -26.19
CA GLN A 16 2.25 -3.95 -27.38
C GLN A 16 2.19 -2.68 -28.23
N SER A 17 0.98 -2.13 -28.42
CA SER A 17 0.81 -0.88 -29.13
C SER A 17 1.46 0.30 -28.39
N ILE A 18 1.36 0.35 -27.06
CA ILE A 18 2.02 1.38 -26.25
C ILE A 18 3.54 1.32 -26.42
N LEU A 19 4.14 0.15 -26.28
CA LEU A 19 5.58 -0.04 -26.45
C LEU A 19 6.05 0.28 -27.88
N SER A 20 5.24 -0.03 -28.91
CA SER A 20 5.57 0.25 -30.31
C SER A 20 5.49 1.74 -30.65
N ILE A 21 4.49 2.46 -30.12
CA ILE A 21 4.28 3.89 -30.35
C ILE A 21 5.33 4.69 -29.56
N HIS A 22 5.74 4.21 -28.40
CA HIS A 22 6.71 4.81 -27.49
C HIS A 22 6.38 6.26 -27.15
N PRO A 23 5.22 6.55 -26.55
CA PRO A 23 4.84 7.91 -26.15
C PRO A 23 5.74 8.40 -24.99
N GLU A 24 5.82 9.71 -24.77
CA GLU A 24 6.56 10.26 -23.62
C GLU A 24 5.89 9.89 -22.29
N VAL A 25 4.56 9.89 -22.24
CA VAL A 25 3.77 9.63 -21.03
C VAL A 25 2.55 8.78 -21.35
N VAL A 26 2.24 7.83 -20.50
CA VAL A 26 1.02 7.02 -20.56
C VAL A 26 0.22 7.20 -19.27
N ILE A 27 -1.10 7.36 -19.40
CA ILE A 27 -2.01 7.34 -18.25
C ILE A 27 -2.62 5.94 -18.16
N VAL A 28 -2.42 5.27 -17.01
CA VAL A 28 -2.93 3.92 -16.75
C VAL A 28 -3.77 3.95 -15.48
N ASP A 29 -5.06 3.73 -15.60
CA ASP A 29 -5.97 3.63 -14.44
C ASP A 29 -6.05 2.20 -13.89
N GLU A 30 -6.56 2.06 -12.66
CA GLU A 30 -6.77 0.76 -11.99
C GLU A 30 -5.49 -0.10 -11.93
N LEU A 31 -4.43 0.41 -11.32
CA LEU A 31 -3.12 -0.27 -11.25
C LEU A 31 -3.18 -1.71 -10.70
N ALA A 32 -4.13 -2.02 -9.81
CA ALA A 32 -4.30 -3.33 -9.19
C ALA A 32 -5.09 -4.33 -10.06
N HIS A 33 -5.59 -3.92 -11.21
CA HIS A 33 -6.41 -4.74 -12.09
C HIS A 33 -5.74 -6.09 -12.44
N THR A 34 -6.54 -7.15 -12.48
CA THR A 34 -6.11 -8.46 -12.96
C THR A 34 -6.44 -8.55 -14.44
N ASN A 35 -5.42 -8.67 -15.27
CA ASN A 35 -5.56 -8.76 -16.72
C ASN A 35 -6.31 -10.04 -17.14
N VAL A 36 -6.91 -10.02 -18.31
CA VAL A 36 -7.61 -11.18 -18.87
C VAL A 36 -6.61 -12.31 -19.15
N GLU A 37 -7.03 -13.54 -18.90
CA GLU A 37 -6.25 -14.74 -19.19
C GLU A 37 -5.75 -14.76 -20.65
N GLY A 38 -4.47 -15.04 -20.83
CA GLY A 38 -3.77 -14.95 -22.13
C GLY A 38 -3.14 -13.57 -22.41
N SER A 39 -3.23 -12.61 -21.49
CA SER A 39 -2.41 -11.40 -21.52
C SER A 39 -0.93 -11.72 -21.26
N LYS A 40 -0.01 -10.85 -21.69
CA LYS A 40 1.43 -11.02 -21.43
C LYS A 40 1.72 -11.14 -19.91
N ASN A 41 1.12 -10.25 -19.13
CA ASN A 41 1.25 -10.20 -17.69
C ASN A 41 -0.09 -10.50 -17.02
N GLU A 42 -0.05 -11.09 -15.83
CA GLU A 42 -1.25 -11.41 -15.05
C GLU A 42 -1.88 -10.14 -14.46
N LYS A 43 -1.06 -9.16 -14.10
CA LYS A 43 -1.49 -7.94 -13.42
C LYS A 43 -1.10 -6.68 -14.19
N ARG A 44 -1.95 -5.67 -14.13
CA ARG A 44 -1.73 -4.38 -14.79
C ARG A 44 -0.48 -3.66 -14.27
N TRP A 45 -0.16 -3.78 -12.99
CA TRP A 45 1.05 -3.20 -12.45
C TRP A 45 2.32 -3.76 -13.11
N GLN A 46 2.31 -5.04 -13.54
CA GLN A 46 3.43 -5.64 -14.27
C GLN A 46 3.56 -5.05 -15.68
N ASP A 47 2.42 -4.76 -16.34
CA ASP A 47 2.46 -4.04 -17.61
C ASP A 47 3.02 -2.63 -17.45
N VAL A 48 2.69 -1.96 -16.33
CA VAL A 48 3.26 -0.64 -15.99
C VAL A 48 4.77 -0.74 -15.80
N MET A 49 5.27 -1.79 -15.15
CA MET A 49 6.72 -2.00 -15.02
C MET A 49 7.39 -2.19 -16.40
N ASP A 50 6.80 -2.97 -17.29
CA ASP A 50 7.31 -3.13 -18.66
C ASP A 50 7.35 -1.78 -19.42
N ILE A 51 6.37 -0.91 -19.21
CA ILE A 51 6.31 0.43 -19.83
C ILE A 51 7.42 1.33 -19.27
N LEU A 52 7.63 1.31 -17.95
CA LEU A 52 8.71 2.06 -17.30
C LEU A 52 10.10 1.57 -17.72
N ASP A 53 10.28 0.25 -17.82
CA ASP A 53 11.53 -0.36 -18.29
C ASP A 53 11.85 0.01 -19.74
N ALA A 54 10.84 0.31 -20.55
CA ALA A 54 11.01 0.85 -21.90
C ALA A 54 11.35 2.34 -21.93
N GLY A 55 11.46 3.02 -20.77
CA GLY A 55 11.78 4.44 -20.67
C GLY A 55 10.59 5.38 -20.88
N ILE A 56 9.37 4.87 -20.81
CA ILE A 56 8.13 5.63 -20.96
C ILE A 56 7.63 6.05 -19.58
N SER A 57 7.33 7.32 -19.36
CA SER A 57 6.75 7.80 -18.10
C SER A 57 5.30 7.36 -17.93
N VAL A 58 4.94 7.02 -16.69
CA VAL A 58 3.56 6.55 -16.39
C VAL A 58 2.93 7.39 -15.28
N ILE A 59 1.69 7.83 -15.51
CA ILE A 59 0.80 8.36 -14.48
C ILE A 59 -0.26 7.31 -14.22
N THR A 60 -0.37 6.86 -12.98
CA THR A 60 -1.33 5.82 -12.62
C THR A 60 -2.11 6.15 -11.36
N ALA A 61 -3.23 5.45 -11.15
CA ALA A 61 -4.05 5.60 -9.96
C ALA A 61 -4.24 4.25 -9.26
N VAL A 62 -4.21 4.28 -7.93
CA VAL A 62 -4.46 3.13 -7.08
C VAL A 62 -5.25 3.55 -5.83
N ASN A 63 -6.18 2.72 -5.41
CA ASN A 63 -6.85 2.90 -4.14
C ASN A 63 -6.07 2.22 -3.02
N ILE A 64 -6.08 2.82 -1.84
CA ILE A 64 -5.31 2.37 -0.67
C ILE A 64 -5.55 0.90 -0.30
N GLN A 65 -6.79 0.40 -0.51
CA GLN A 65 -7.13 -0.99 -0.20
C GLN A 65 -6.41 -2.03 -1.05
N HIS A 66 -5.79 -1.63 -2.14
CA HIS A 66 -5.06 -2.54 -3.03
C HIS A 66 -3.56 -2.64 -2.71
N ILE A 67 -3.07 -1.92 -1.72
CA ILE A 67 -1.66 -2.00 -1.30
C ILE A 67 -1.48 -3.21 -0.40
N GLU A 68 -0.56 -4.11 -0.78
CA GLU A 68 -0.37 -5.40 -0.11
C GLU A 68 -0.02 -5.26 1.37
N GLY A 69 0.90 -4.38 1.72
CA GLY A 69 1.32 -4.13 3.10
C GLY A 69 0.24 -3.54 4.01
N LEU A 70 -0.84 -3.01 3.44
CA LEU A 70 -1.97 -2.45 4.18
C LEU A 70 -3.19 -3.38 4.22
N ASN A 71 -3.14 -4.52 3.56
CA ASN A 71 -4.30 -5.39 3.36
C ASN A 71 -4.94 -5.87 4.67
N GLU A 72 -4.15 -6.27 5.66
CA GLU A 72 -4.69 -6.70 6.98
C GLU A 72 -5.42 -5.55 7.67
N MET A 73 -4.85 -4.34 7.68
CA MET A 73 -5.48 -3.17 8.28
C MET A 73 -6.78 -2.79 7.55
N VAL A 74 -6.77 -2.86 6.22
CA VAL A 74 -7.96 -2.61 5.41
C VAL A 74 -9.04 -3.64 5.69
N GLN A 75 -8.69 -4.92 5.79
CA GLN A 75 -9.63 -5.99 6.12
C GLN A 75 -10.25 -5.80 7.50
N ASP A 76 -9.48 -5.38 8.49
CA ASP A 76 -9.97 -5.08 9.84
C ASP A 76 -10.97 -3.90 9.83
N VAL A 77 -10.75 -2.91 8.97
CA VAL A 77 -11.62 -1.74 8.82
C VAL A 77 -12.92 -2.06 8.10
N VAL A 78 -12.84 -2.68 6.91
CA VAL A 78 -14.00 -2.85 6.03
C VAL A 78 -14.66 -4.22 6.15
N GLY A 79 -14.02 -5.18 6.82
CA GLY A 79 -14.52 -6.55 6.98
C GLY A 79 -14.53 -7.38 5.70
N ILE A 80 -13.86 -6.93 4.63
CA ILE A 80 -13.83 -7.59 3.32
C ILE A 80 -12.39 -7.79 2.90
N GLU A 81 -12.05 -9.01 2.48
CA GLU A 81 -10.75 -9.30 1.89
C GLU A 81 -10.65 -8.72 0.47
N VAL A 82 -9.64 -7.89 0.25
CA VAL A 82 -9.34 -7.34 -1.08
C VAL A 82 -8.37 -8.30 -1.80
N LYS A 83 -8.82 -8.86 -2.92
CA LYS A 83 -8.07 -9.86 -3.69
C LYS A 83 -7.08 -9.23 -4.69
N GLU A 84 -7.46 -8.11 -5.29
CA GLU A 84 -6.58 -7.38 -6.21
C GLU A 84 -5.59 -6.56 -5.41
N ARG A 85 -4.30 -6.86 -5.54
CA ARG A 85 -3.24 -6.24 -4.75
C ARG A 85 -2.08 -5.86 -5.64
N ILE A 86 -1.38 -4.81 -5.22
CA ILE A 86 -0.09 -4.41 -5.75
C ILE A 86 0.98 -4.56 -4.67
N PRO A 87 2.17 -5.09 -5.00
CA PRO A 87 3.28 -5.13 -4.07
C PRO A 87 3.75 -3.73 -3.67
N ASP A 88 4.19 -3.55 -2.44
CA ASP A 88 4.68 -2.27 -1.93
C ASP A 88 5.84 -1.71 -2.74
N ILE A 89 6.67 -2.59 -3.31
CA ILE A 89 7.81 -2.21 -4.17
C ILE A 89 7.38 -1.37 -5.38
N VAL A 90 6.18 -1.57 -5.93
CA VAL A 90 5.67 -0.80 -7.07
C VAL A 90 5.48 0.68 -6.69
N LEU A 91 5.00 0.93 -5.48
CA LEU A 91 4.88 2.28 -4.95
C LEU A 91 6.24 2.86 -4.53
N GLU A 92 7.20 2.03 -4.11
CA GLU A 92 8.55 2.48 -3.77
C GLU A 92 9.33 2.98 -5.00
N GLN A 93 8.99 2.49 -6.18
CA GLN A 93 9.57 2.93 -7.45
C GLN A 93 8.95 4.22 -8.01
N ALA A 94 7.84 4.69 -7.42
CA ALA A 94 7.20 5.92 -7.88
C ALA A 94 8.06 7.14 -7.52
N ASP A 95 8.31 8.00 -8.52
CA ASP A 95 9.01 9.29 -8.32
C ASP A 95 8.18 10.24 -7.46
N GLU A 96 6.86 10.22 -7.64
CA GLU A 96 5.92 11.05 -6.90
C GLU A 96 4.66 10.27 -6.54
N VAL A 97 4.19 10.45 -5.31
CA VAL A 97 2.93 9.90 -4.82
C VAL A 97 2.06 11.03 -4.33
N VAL A 98 0.91 11.21 -4.98
CA VAL A 98 -0.05 12.28 -4.68
C VAL A 98 -1.30 11.67 -4.07
N ASN A 99 -1.71 12.15 -2.90
CA ASN A 99 -2.99 11.78 -2.31
C ASN A 99 -4.11 12.66 -2.86
N ILE A 100 -5.04 12.06 -3.58
CA ILE A 100 -6.27 12.72 -4.02
C ILE A 100 -7.29 12.56 -2.90
N ASP A 101 -7.34 13.55 -2.02
CA ASP A 101 -8.19 13.51 -0.83
C ASP A 101 -9.59 14.04 -1.10
N LEU A 102 -10.61 13.26 -0.72
CA LEU A 102 -12.01 13.63 -0.70
C LEU A 102 -12.57 13.43 0.70
N THR A 103 -13.43 14.35 1.12
CA THR A 103 -14.17 14.15 2.38
C THR A 103 -15.15 12.98 2.26
N ALA A 104 -15.49 12.35 3.39
CA ALA A 104 -16.46 11.27 3.40
C ALA A 104 -17.81 11.72 2.82
N ASP A 105 -18.24 12.95 3.14
CA ASP A 105 -19.49 13.51 2.65
C ASP A 105 -19.50 13.71 1.13
N GLU A 106 -18.40 14.23 0.57
CA GLU A 106 -18.26 14.38 -0.89
C GLU A 106 -18.25 13.04 -1.61
N LEU A 107 -17.55 12.03 -1.05
CA LEU A 107 -17.50 10.70 -1.63
C LEU A 107 -18.88 10.03 -1.59
N LEU A 108 -19.60 10.14 -0.48
CA LEU A 108 -20.97 9.64 -0.34
C LEU A 108 -21.94 10.37 -1.27
N ALA A 109 -21.79 11.68 -1.44
CA ALA A 109 -22.60 12.46 -2.38
C ALA A 109 -22.37 12.01 -3.83
N ARG A 110 -21.11 11.78 -4.23
CA ARG A 110 -20.77 11.25 -5.57
C ARG A 110 -21.34 9.85 -5.79
N LEU A 111 -21.29 8.99 -4.77
CA LEU A 111 -21.86 7.65 -4.83
C LEU A 111 -23.39 7.70 -5.03
N LYS A 112 -24.09 8.49 -4.22
CA LYS A 112 -25.57 8.69 -4.33
C LYS A 112 -25.98 9.29 -5.68
N ALA A 113 -25.14 10.14 -6.24
CA ALA A 113 -25.36 10.73 -7.57
C ALA A 113 -25.06 9.78 -8.74
N GLY A 114 -24.70 8.51 -8.47
CA GLY A 114 -24.43 7.51 -9.50
C GLY A 114 -23.10 7.74 -10.25
N LYS A 115 -22.18 8.56 -9.71
CA LYS A 115 -20.90 8.88 -10.33
C LYS A 115 -19.82 7.82 -10.10
N ILE A 116 -20.06 6.87 -9.17
CA ILE A 116 -19.11 5.81 -8.81
C ILE A 116 -19.64 4.46 -9.27
N TYR A 117 -20.90 4.15 -8.94
CA TYR A 117 -21.57 2.91 -9.33
C TYR A 117 -22.87 3.18 -10.05
N LYS A 118 -23.34 2.20 -10.84
CA LYS A 118 -24.66 2.21 -11.44
C LYS A 118 -25.74 2.20 -10.34
N PRO A 119 -26.93 2.77 -10.60
CA PRO A 119 -27.98 2.95 -9.60
C PRO A 119 -28.37 1.67 -8.84
N ASP A 120 -28.37 0.52 -9.52
CA ASP A 120 -28.69 -0.79 -8.95
C ASP A 120 -27.72 -1.27 -7.86
N LYS A 121 -26.47 -0.77 -7.87
CA LYS A 121 -25.43 -1.14 -6.92
C LYS A 121 -25.21 -0.15 -5.76
N ILE A 122 -25.79 1.06 -5.85
CA ILE A 122 -25.54 2.13 -4.88
C ILE A 122 -25.96 1.72 -3.47
N GLN A 123 -27.16 1.15 -3.29
CA GLN A 123 -27.67 0.78 -1.98
C GLN A 123 -26.82 -0.31 -1.32
N THR A 124 -26.39 -1.29 -2.08
CA THR A 124 -25.48 -2.35 -1.60
C THR A 124 -24.12 -1.78 -1.19
N ALA A 125 -23.59 -0.84 -1.97
CA ALA A 125 -22.32 -0.19 -1.69
C ALA A 125 -22.39 0.64 -0.39
N LEU A 126 -23.46 1.41 -0.19
CA LEU A 126 -23.71 2.20 1.03
C LEU A 126 -23.84 1.34 2.29
N ASN A 127 -24.46 0.18 2.18
CA ASN A 127 -24.67 -0.71 3.32
C ASN A 127 -23.40 -1.48 3.72
N ASN A 128 -22.46 -1.67 2.80
CA ASN A 128 -21.27 -2.48 3.00
C ASN A 128 -19.99 -1.62 3.13
N PHE A 129 -19.37 -1.30 2.00
CA PHE A 129 -18.05 -0.67 1.96
C PHE A 129 -18.11 0.84 2.28
N PHE A 130 -19.11 1.57 1.73
CA PHE A 130 -19.19 3.04 1.80
C PHE A 130 -19.90 3.53 3.08
N LYS A 131 -19.43 3.07 4.24
CA LYS A 131 -19.81 3.66 5.53
C LYS A 131 -18.87 4.81 5.84
N ALA A 132 -19.39 5.89 6.42
CA ALA A 132 -18.58 7.08 6.75
C ALA A 132 -17.35 6.73 7.61
N GLU A 133 -17.52 5.82 8.58
CA GLU A 133 -16.44 5.34 9.45
C GLU A 133 -15.33 4.64 8.65
N HIS A 134 -15.68 3.74 7.73
CA HIS A 134 -14.71 3.04 6.87
C HIS A 134 -13.95 4.02 5.99
N ILE A 135 -14.67 4.99 5.38
CA ILE A 135 -14.05 6.02 4.52
C ILE A 135 -13.04 6.84 5.32
N LEU A 136 -13.40 7.28 6.55
CA LEU A 136 -12.50 8.05 7.40
C LEU A 136 -11.24 7.26 7.78
N GLN A 137 -11.39 5.98 8.13
CA GLN A 137 -10.25 5.12 8.48
C GLN A 137 -9.35 4.83 7.27
N LEU A 138 -9.93 4.55 6.09
CA LEU A 138 -9.16 4.37 4.85
C LEU A 138 -8.43 5.65 4.45
N ARG A 139 -9.07 6.81 4.63
CA ARG A 139 -8.45 8.13 4.42
C ARG A 139 -7.27 8.35 5.35
N GLU A 140 -7.41 8.01 6.64
CA GLU A 140 -6.32 8.08 7.62
C GLU A 140 -5.14 7.18 7.21
N LEU A 141 -5.42 5.95 6.75
CA LEU A 141 -4.38 5.05 6.24
C LEU A 141 -3.65 5.63 5.03
N ALA A 142 -4.40 6.21 4.07
CA ALA A 142 -3.81 6.83 2.89
C ALA A 142 -2.89 8.01 3.25
N LEU A 143 -3.32 8.88 4.15
CA LEU A 143 -2.52 10.01 4.60
C LEU A 143 -1.25 9.55 5.34
N LYS A 144 -1.34 8.52 6.19
CA LYS A 144 -0.18 7.93 6.86
C LYS A 144 0.81 7.34 5.87
N GLU A 145 0.32 6.61 4.86
CA GLU A 145 1.18 5.98 3.86
C GLU A 145 1.95 7.04 3.05
N VAL A 146 1.29 8.11 2.61
CA VAL A 146 1.95 9.20 1.90
C VAL A 146 2.99 9.91 2.80
N ALA A 147 2.66 10.17 4.07
CA ALA A 147 3.59 10.79 5.00
C ALA A 147 4.86 9.94 5.20
N LEU A 148 4.71 8.63 5.39
CA LEU A 148 5.84 7.69 5.52
C LEU A 148 6.75 7.69 4.28
N ARG A 149 6.17 7.84 3.09
CA ARG A 149 6.95 7.90 1.84
C ARG A 149 7.72 9.20 1.69
N VAL A 150 7.09 10.32 2.06
CA VAL A 150 7.79 11.62 2.08
C VAL A 150 8.97 11.56 3.05
N GLU A 151 8.79 10.99 4.24
CA GLU A 151 9.86 10.83 5.22
C GLU A 151 11.00 9.97 4.68
N LYS A 152 10.71 8.79 4.10
CA LYS A 152 11.74 7.92 3.48
C LYS A 152 12.50 8.64 2.36
N LYS A 153 11.82 9.43 1.54
CA LYS A 153 12.45 10.18 0.45
C LYS A 153 13.37 11.27 0.98
N VAL A 154 12.95 12.00 2.03
CA VAL A 154 13.76 13.01 2.71
C VAL A 154 14.99 12.36 3.36
N GLU A 155 14.83 11.24 4.06
CA GLU A 155 15.96 10.50 4.67
C GLU A 155 17.02 10.07 3.64
N ASN A 156 16.59 9.60 2.47
CA ASN A 156 17.49 9.18 1.40
C ASN A 156 18.18 10.38 0.70
N THR A 157 17.65 11.59 0.84
CA THR A 157 18.17 12.80 0.17
C THR A 157 19.10 13.60 1.09
N ILE A 158 18.97 13.47 2.42
CA ILE A 158 19.81 14.18 3.39
C ILE A 158 21.08 13.35 3.64
N PRO A 159 22.30 13.90 3.40
CA PRO A 159 23.54 13.23 3.76
C PRO A 159 23.56 12.90 5.25
N GLU A 160 24.02 11.70 5.64
CA GLU A 160 24.08 11.20 7.01
C GLU A 160 24.78 12.17 8.02
N ASN A 161 25.49 13.16 7.55
CA ASN A 161 26.27 14.14 8.33
C ASN A 161 25.46 15.36 8.80
N LEU A 162 24.21 15.55 8.37
CA LEU A 162 23.34 16.65 8.83
C LEU A 162 22.34 16.16 9.88
N GLY A 163 22.87 15.59 10.91
CA GLY A 163 22.45 15.31 12.26
C GLY A 163 21.04 15.59 12.74
N VAL A 164 20.00 15.11 12.07
CA VAL A 164 18.78 14.74 12.81
C VAL A 164 19.08 13.38 13.44
N ARG A 165 19.43 13.37 14.73
CA ARG A 165 19.63 12.13 15.48
C ARG A 165 18.28 11.42 15.59
N HIS A 166 18.02 10.50 14.66
CA HIS A 166 16.89 9.59 14.83
C HIS A 166 17.14 8.73 16.07
N GLU A 167 16.17 8.67 16.95
CA GLU A 167 16.19 7.73 18.07
C GLU A 167 16.35 6.31 17.51
N ARG A 168 17.15 5.50 18.18
CA ARG A 168 17.35 4.09 17.83
C ARG A 168 16.88 3.24 18.98
N PHE A 169 16.04 2.27 18.71
CA PHE A 169 15.52 1.37 19.72
C PHE A 169 16.29 0.05 19.71
N MET A 170 16.58 -0.46 20.89
CA MET A 170 17.19 -1.77 21.03
C MET A 170 16.38 -2.64 21.99
N ALA A 171 15.97 -3.83 21.53
CA ALA A 171 15.37 -4.84 22.35
C ALA A 171 16.45 -5.82 22.85
N CYS A 172 16.75 -5.78 24.15
CA CYS A 172 17.61 -6.78 24.77
C CYS A 172 16.73 -7.94 25.27
N ILE A 173 16.96 -9.14 24.75
CA ILE A 173 16.20 -10.34 25.07
C ILE A 173 17.13 -11.46 25.55
N SER A 174 16.62 -12.30 26.45
CA SER A 174 17.28 -13.52 26.88
C SER A 174 16.72 -14.74 26.16
N SER A 175 17.37 -15.88 26.34
CA SER A 175 16.94 -17.18 25.77
C SER A 175 15.65 -17.74 26.37
N ASN A 176 15.00 -17.05 27.31
CA ASN A 176 13.74 -17.48 27.92
C ASN A 176 12.57 -17.27 26.96
N GLU A 177 11.87 -18.32 26.59
CA GLU A 177 10.86 -18.34 25.50
C GLU A 177 9.62 -17.46 25.74
N LYS A 178 9.24 -17.14 26.95
CA LYS A 178 7.96 -16.47 27.25
C LYS A 178 7.96 -14.95 27.05
N THR A 179 9.08 -14.30 27.22
CA THR A 179 9.17 -12.82 27.26
C THR A 179 9.64 -12.17 25.95
N PRO A 180 10.53 -12.78 25.14
CA PRO A 180 11.15 -12.15 23.99
C PRO A 180 10.16 -11.62 22.95
N ARG A 181 9.14 -12.39 22.62
CA ARG A 181 8.12 -12.00 21.61
C ARG A 181 7.35 -10.74 22.00
N LYS A 182 7.03 -10.59 23.29
CA LYS A 182 6.32 -9.37 23.79
C LYS A 182 7.22 -8.15 23.72
N ILE A 183 8.49 -8.29 24.08
CA ILE A 183 9.48 -7.20 24.04
C ILE A 183 9.71 -6.77 22.60
N ILE A 184 9.98 -7.70 21.69
CA ILE A 184 10.20 -7.42 20.26
C ILE A 184 8.99 -6.69 19.66
N ARG A 185 7.77 -7.18 19.89
CA ARG A 185 6.54 -6.52 19.40
C ARG A 185 6.36 -5.11 19.95
N LYS A 186 6.70 -4.90 21.22
CA LYS A 186 6.61 -3.56 21.84
C LYS A 186 7.63 -2.61 21.23
N VAL A 187 8.88 -3.06 21.06
CA VAL A 187 9.95 -2.24 20.48
C VAL A 187 9.67 -1.97 19.00
N ALA A 188 9.22 -2.95 18.25
CA ALA A 188 8.81 -2.77 16.86
C ALA A 188 7.70 -1.70 16.71
N ARG A 189 6.66 -1.72 17.57
CA ARG A 189 5.62 -0.69 17.57
C ARG A 189 6.15 0.70 17.93
N LEU A 190 7.09 0.79 18.87
CA LEU A 190 7.73 2.06 19.19
C LEU A 190 8.57 2.56 18.02
N ALA A 191 9.39 1.70 17.43
CA ALA A 191 10.19 2.03 16.26
C ALA A 191 9.33 2.52 15.09
N THR A 192 8.21 1.84 14.80
CA THR A 192 7.23 2.29 13.80
C THR A 192 6.63 3.64 14.16
N ARG A 193 6.26 3.86 15.43
CA ARG A 193 5.66 5.13 15.88
C ARG A 193 6.62 6.33 15.76
N TYR A 194 7.92 6.09 15.96
CA TYR A 194 8.97 7.13 15.91
C TYR A 194 9.75 7.07 14.58
N ASN A 195 9.28 6.34 13.60
CA ASN A 195 9.95 6.12 12.29
C ASN A 195 11.45 5.83 12.46
N SER A 196 11.78 4.91 13.35
CA SER A 196 13.15 4.65 13.79
C SER A 196 13.56 3.21 13.52
N LYS A 197 14.84 2.98 13.27
CA LYS A 197 15.41 1.63 13.19
C LYS A 197 15.43 1.00 14.58
N PHE A 198 15.18 -0.31 14.67
CA PHE A 198 15.38 -1.05 15.90
C PHE A 198 16.29 -2.25 15.71
N PHE A 199 16.94 -2.62 16.78
CA PHE A 199 17.86 -3.74 16.84
C PHE A 199 17.39 -4.72 17.92
N VAL A 200 17.69 -6.00 17.73
CA VAL A 200 17.42 -7.04 18.72
C VAL A 200 18.77 -7.61 19.16
N LEU A 201 19.07 -7.48 20.45
CA LEU A 201 20.23 -8.10 21.07
C LEU A 201 19.77 -9.34 21.84
N LEU A 202 20.24 -10.52 21.42
CA LEU A 202 20.02 -11.76 22.13
C LEU A 202 21.19 -12.03 23.09
N SER A 203 20.92 -12.05 24.39
CA SER A 203 21.88 -12.47 25.40
C SER A 203 21.76 -13.97 25.63
N LEU A 204 22.87 -14.68 25.45
CA LEU A 204 22.97 -16.14 25.73
C LEU A 204 23.43 -16.40 27.19
N ILE A 205 23.64 -15.33 27.97
CA ILE A 205 24.07 -15.46 29.38
C ILE A 205 22.82 -15.61 30.24
N HIS A 206 22.71 -16.71 30.98
CA HIS A 206 21.74 -16.86 32.07
C HIS A 206 22.10 -15.88 33.18
N ILE A 207 21.34 -14.78 33.30
CA ILE A 207 21.35 -14.02 34.53
C ILE A 207 20.51 -14.85 35.49
N SER A 208 21.17 -15.58 36.37
CA SER A 208 20.54 -16.16 37.59
C SER A 208 19.99 -15.01 38.41
N GLU A 209 18.70 -15.03 38.74
CA GLU A 209 18.13 -14.08 39.69
C GLU A 209 18.95 -14.08 40.97
N PRO A 210 19.27 -12.88 41.53
CA PRO A 210 19.90 -12.85 42.83
C PRO A 210 18.95 -13.47 43.86
N THR A 211 19.34 -14.59 44.42
CA THR A 211 18.67 -15.22 45.57
C THR A 211 18.52 -14.17 46.67
N ARG A 212 17.27 -13.77 46.95
CA ARG A 212 16.98 -13.00 48.18
C ARG A 212 17.33 -13.87 49.38
N GLN A 213 18.37 -13.50 50.13
CA GLN A 213 18.55 -13.90 51.50
C GLN A 213 17.64 -13.10 52.40
#